data_b3c38c60f09d7c504e543ddf88c4aa8c
#
_entry.id   b3c38c60f09d7c504e543ddf88c4aa8c
#
_cell.length_a   1.000
_cell.length_b   1.000
_cell.length_c   1.000
_cell.angle_alpha   90.00
_cell.angle_beta   90.00
_cell.angle_gamma   90.00
#
_symmetry.space_group_name_H-M   'P 1'
#
loop_
_entity.id
_entity.type
_entity.pdbx_description
1 polymer ?
#
loop_
_entity_poly.entity_id
_entity_poly.type
_entity_poly.pdbx_seq_one_letter_code
_entity_poly.pdbx_strand_id
1 'polypeptide(L)'
;MHPHPSLCRKILALPELLARLADMRSGRLALSSRASQPPDGPDASDERAIEVEATPAAFERPRVVFTNGCFDLLHPGHVDLLARARELGDLLVLGLNSDASVLGLKGPSRPVTPWQDRALVLAGLSCVDFVVGFDDPTPLALIEAVLPDVLVKGGDWAVEAIVGREAVEAAGGRVVSLALLPGYSTTGVIARIKSR
;
A
#
# COMPACT_ATOMS: atom_id res chain seq x y z
N MET A 1 -12.41 -2.78 -24.52
CA MET A 1 -12.88 -3.36 -23.23
C MET A 1 -12.34 -2.48 -22.13
N HIS A 2 -13.18 -1.90 -21.27
CA HIS A 2 -12.72 -1.02 -20.19
C HIS A 2 -12.53 -1.82 -18.89
N PRO A 3 -11.54 -1.46 -18.06
CA PRO A 3 -11.33 -2.11 -16.77
C PRO A 3 -12.58 -1.96 -15.88
N HIS A 4 -12.74 -2.89 -14.93
CA HIS A 4 -13.86 -2.85 -14.00
C HIS A 4 -13.85 -1.56 -13.17
N PRO A 5 -14.97 -0.81 -13.08
CA PRO A 5 -15.01 0.52 -12.44
C PRO A 5 -14.51 0.55 -10.98
N SER A 6 -14.71 -0.54 -10.22
CA SER A 6 -14.25 -0.61 -8.83
C SER A 6 -12.72 -0.57 -8.71
N LEU A 7 -11.98 -1.09 -9.68
CA LEU A 7 -10.52 -1.05 -9.70
C LEU A 7 -10.02 0.36 -10.04
N CYS A 8 -10.66 0.98 -11.04
CA CYS A 8 -10.30 2.35 -11.43
C CYS A 8 -10.46 3.36 -10.28
N ARG A 9 -11.42 3.16 -9.38
CA ARG A 9 -11.65 4.03 -8.21
C ARG A 9 -10.51 4.03 -7.20
N LYS A 10 -9.61 3.06 -7.25
CA LYS A 10 -8.43 2.98 -6.40
C LYS A 10 -7.20 3.63 -7.02
N ILE A 11 -7.21 3.89 -8.33
CA ILE A 11 -6.10 4.50 -9.07
C ILE A 11 -6.38 5.99 -9.18
N LEU A 12 -5.65 6.80 -8.42
CA LEU A 12 -5.96 8.22 -8.23
C LEU A 12 -4.80 9.11 -8.68
N ALA A 13 -5.15 10.29 -9.19
CA ALA A 13 -4.18 11.38 -9.26
C ALA A 13 -3.89 11.91 -7.85
N LEU A 14 -2.69 12.46 -7.64
CA LEU A 14 -2.28 12.94 -6.31
C LEU A 14 -3.29 13.93 -5.67
N PRO A 15 -3.82 14.95 -6.37
CA PRO A 15 -4.80 15.86 -5.78
C PRO A 15 -6.08 15.16 -5.31
N GLU A 16 -6.56 14.16 -6.06
CA GLU A 16 -7.75 13.38 -5.69
C GLU A 16 -7.47 12.49 -4.46
N LEU A 17 -6.30 11.86 -4.41
CA LEU A 17 -5.89 11.09 -3.25
C LEU A 17 -5.86 11.97 -1.99
N LEU A 18 -5.22 13.15 -2.07
CA LEU A 18 -5.10 14.06 -0.94
C LEU A 18 -6.47 14.54 -0.45
N ALA A 19 -7.40 14.86 -1.36
CA ALA A 19 -8.76 15.23 -1.00
C ALA A 19 -9.48 14.09 -0.26
N ARG A 20 -9.39 12.85 -0.75
CA ARG A 20 -9.97 11.69 -0.08
C ARG A 20 -9.38 11.43 1.30
N LEU A 21 -8.07 11.50 1.43
CA LEU A 21 -7.41 11.33 2.72
C LEU A 21 -7.82 12.42 3.72
N ALA A 22 -7.96 13.67 3.27
CA ALA A 22 -8.45 14.78 4.11
C ALA A 22 -9.88 14.52 4.58
N ASP A 23 -10.78 14.06 3.70
CA ASP A 23 -12.16 13.72 4.05
C ASP A 23 -12.25 12.55 5.04
N MET A 24 -11.43 11.52 4.86
CA MET A 24 -11.33 10.40 5.79
C MET A 24 -10.78 10.82 7.16
N ARG A 25 -9.71 11.63 7.16
CA ARG A 25 -9.08 12.14 8.40
C ARG A 25 -10.00 13.06 9.19
N SER A 26 -10.93 13.77 8.52
CA SER A 26 -11.91 14.67 9.16
C SER A 26 -13.25 13.97 9.51
N GLY A 27 -13.40 12.67 9.22
CA GLY A 27 -14.64 11.94 9.46
C GLY A 27 -15.77 12.20 8.46
N ARG A 28 -15.53 13.01 7.41
CA ARG A 28 -16.53 13.25 6.37
C ARG A 28 -16.76 12.06 5.45
N LEU A 29 -15.77 11.18 5.31
CA LEU A 29 -15.84 9.94 4.54
C LEU A 29 -15.48 8.76 5.46
N ALA A 30 -16.45 7.88 5.70
CA ALA A 30 -16.20 6.65 6.44
C ALA A 30 -15.42 5.65 5.59
N LEU A 31 -14.52 4.89 6.23
CA LEU A 31 -13.98 3.67 5.63
C LEU A 31 -15.16 2.73 5.39
N SER A 32 -15.33 2.23 4.16
CA SER A 32 -16.25 1.11 3.95
C SER A 32 -15.69 -0.06 4.78
N SER A 33 -16.35 -0.35 5.89
CA SER A 33 -15.96 -1.44 6.78
C SER A 33 -15.92 -2.73 5.98
N ARG A 34 -14.73 -3.23 5.66
CA ARG A 34 -14.56 -4.65 5.42
C ARG A 34 -14.71 -5.31 6.79
N ALA A 35 -15.94 -5.73 7.10
CA ALA A 35 -16.15 -6.65 8.19
C ALA A 35 -15.21 -7.83 7.95
N SER A 36 -14.17 -7.93 8.75
CA SER A 36 -13.44 -9.17 8.94
C SER A 36 -14.46 -10.13 9.57
N GLN A 37 -15.10 -10.95 8.75
CA GLN A 37 -15.80 -12.13 9.25
C GLN A 37 -14.75 -12.98 9.96
N PRO A 38 -14.95 -13.29 11.24
CA PRO A 38 -14.11 -14.30 11.90
C PRO A 38 -14.31 -15.63 11.16
N PRO A 39 -13.27 -16.49 11.09
CA PRO A 39 -13.42 -17.82 10.52
C PRO A 39 -14.49 -18.59 11.31
N ASP A 40 -15.40 -19.22 10.60
CA ASP A 40 -16.39 -20.13 11.15
C ASP A 40 -15.68 -21.24 11.92
N GLY A 41 -15.78 -21.19 13.25
CA GLY A 41 -15.37 -22.26 14.15
C GLY A 41 -16.57 -22.70 14.98
N PRO A 42 -16.72 -23.99 15.26
CA PRO A 42 -17.93 -24.50 15.91
C PRO A 42 -17.93 -24.23 17.41
N ASP A 43 -19.11 -23.89 17.89
CA ASP A 43 -19.64 -24.08 19.25
C ASP A 43 -18.98 -23.34 20.42
N ALA A 44 -19.67 -22.34 20.93
CA ALA A 44 -19.53 -21.90 22.30
C ALA A 44 -20.88 -21.47 22.85
N SER A 45 -21.55 -22.42 23.48
CA SER A 45 -22.53 -22.16 24.51
C SER A 45 -21.81 -21.60 25.76
N ASP A 46 -21.78 -20.30 25.93
CA ASP A 46 -21.62 -19.69 27.25
C ASP A 46 -22.30 -18.30 27.25
N GLU A 47 -23.51 -18.29 27.85
CA GLU A 47 -24.26 -17.09 28.13
C GLU A 47 -23.61 -16.35 29.30
N ARG A 48 -22.82 -15.33 29.04
CA ARG A 48 -22.60 -14.17 29.91
C ARG A 48 -22.51 -12.93 29.06
N ALA A 49 -23.69 -12.34 28.77
CA ALA A 49 -23.78 -11.00 28.26
C ALA A 49 -23.20 -10.02 29.29
N ILE A 50 -21.94 -9.61 29.09
CA ILE A 50 -21.42 -8.40 29.70
C ILE A 50 -21.95 -7.28 28.83
N GLU A 51 -22.94 -6.54 29.31
CA GLU A 51 -23.31 -5.23 28.76
C GLU A 51 -22.09 -4.32 28.89
N VAL A 52 -21.25 -4.29 27.87
CA VAL A 52 -20.27 -3.22 27.69
C VAL A 52 -21.05 -2.03 27.16
N GLU A 53 -21.35 -1.06 28.02
CA GLU A 53 -21.77 0.26 27.58
C GLU A 53 -20.73 0.73 26.54
N ALA A 54 -21.12 0.69 25.27
CA ALA A 54 -20.33 1.23 24.18
C ALA A 54 -20.31 2.75 24.34
N THR A 55 -19.34 3.26 25.08
CA THR A 55 -18.96 4.66 24.98
C THR A 55 -18.75 4.90 23.47
N PRO A 56 -19.41 5.91 22.84
CA PRO A 56 -19.18 6.18 21.44
C PRO A 56 -17.68 6.40 21.25
N ALA A 57 -17.01 5.46 20.58
CA ALA A 57 -15.60 5.55 20.29
C ALA A 57 -15.37 6.89 19.60
N ALA A 58 -14.57 7.76 20.22
CA ALA A 58 -14.15 8.99 19.57
C ALA A 58 -13.66 8.59 18.17
N PHE A 59 -14.15 9.26 17.15
CA PHE A 59 -13.78 8.95 15.77
C PHE A 59 -12.26 9.09 15.63
N GLU A 60 -11.56 7.96 15.73
CA GLU A 60 -10.13 7.93 15.48
C GLU A 60 -9.91 8.03 13.98
N ARG A 61 -9.14 9.03 13.55
CA ARG A 61 -8.79 9.17 12.13
C ARG A 61 -8.07 7.91 11.65
N PRO A 62 -8.35 7.44 10.42
CA PRO A 62 -7.70 6.24 9.92
C PRO A 62 -6.18 6.43 9.81
N ARG A 63 -5.42 5.41 10.23
CA ARG A 63 -3.97 5.34 10.06
C ARG A 63 -3.63 4.99 8.63
N VAL A 64 -2.91 5.89 7.98
CA VAL A 64 -2.46 5.74 6.60
C VAL A 64 -1.09 5.09 6.57
N VAL A 65 -0.98 3.95 5.91
CA VAL A 65 0.28 3.30 5.57
C VAL A 65 0.66 3.67 4.15
N PHE A 66 1.92 3.96 3.92
CA PHE A 66 2.46 4.23 2.58
C PHE A 66 3.64 3.30 2.29
N THR A 67 3.67 2.76 1.09
CA THR A 67 4.86 2.12 0.51
C THR A 67 5.00 2.51 -0.95
N ASN A 68 6.19 2.31 -1.53
CA ASN A 68 6.41 2.59 -2.94
C ASN A 68 7.28 1.53 -3.62
N GLY A 69 7.16 1.47 -4.95
CA GLY A 69 8.01 0.59 -5.75
C GLY A 69 7.64 0.52 -7.23
N CYS A 70 8.45 -0.22 -7.97
CA CYS A 70 8.24 -0.46 -9.40
C CYS A 70 7.12 -1.48 -9.67
N PHE A 71 7.01 -2.54 -8.87
CA PHE A 71 6.01 -3.61 -8.99
C PHE A 71 5.79 -4.09 -10.43
N ASP A 72 6.89 -4.32 -11.15
CA ASP A 72 6.84 -4.57 -12.60
C ASP A 72 6.16 -5.92 -12.92
N LEU A 73 6.79 -7.04 -12.59
CA LEU A 73 6.16 -8.36 -12.66
C LEU A 73 5.76 -8.78 -11.26
N LEU A 74 4.46 -8.80 -11.00
CA LEU A 74 3.94 -9.15 -9.68
C LEU A 74 4.29 -10.60 -9.33
N HIS A 75 4.80 -10.81 -8.11
CA HIS A 75 5.19 -12.13 -7.59
C HIS A 75 4.82 -12.23 -6.10
N PRO A 76 4.84 -13.44 -5.49
CA PRO A 76 4.44 -13.64 -4.10
C PRO A 76 5.13 -12.69 -3.10
N GLY A 77 6.41 -12.37 -3.29
CA GLY A 77 7.13 -11.43 -2.43
C GLY A 77 6.56 -10.00 -2.43
N HIS A 78 5.98 -9.55 -3.54
CA HIS A 78 5.25 -8.28 -3.59
C HIS A 78 3.93 -8.35 -2.81
N VAL A 79 3.17 -9.44 -2.99
CA VAL A 79 1.87 -9.62 -2.33
C VAL A 79 2.03 -9.73 -0.83
N ASP A 80 3.01 -10.51 -0.36
CA ASP A 80 3.36 -10.65 1.06
C ASP A 80 3.73 -9.29 1.69
N LEU A 81 4.62 -8.54 1.03
CA LEU A 81 5.02 -7.20 1.49
C LEU A 81 3.79 -6.28 1.65
N LEU A 82 2.93 -6.23 0.62
CA LEU A 82 1.76 -5.35 0.63
C LEU A 82 0.73 -5.77 1.67
N ALA A 83 0.51 -7.07 1.87
CA ALA A 83 -0.39 -7.59 2.90
C ALA A 83 0.11 -7.21 4.30
N ARG A 84 1.39 -7.45 4.60
CA ARG A 84 2.01 -7.09 5.89
C ARG A 84 2.07 -5.58 6.11
N ALA A 85 2.31 -4.79 5.07
CA ALA A 85 2.24 -3.34 5.15
C ALA A 85 0.83 -2.87 5.54
N ARG A 86 -0.21 -3.44 4.92
CA ARG A 86 -1.62 -3.10 5.22
C ARG A 86 -2.02 -3.39 6.67
N GLU A 87 -1.45 -4.40 7.30
CA GLU A 87 -1.69 -4.76 8.71
C GLU A 87 -1.19 -3.68 9.70
N LEU A 88 -0.32 -2.78 9.26
CA LEU A 88 0.23 -1.72 10.11
C LEU A 88 -0.69 -0.50 10.26
N GLY A 89 -1.82 -0.44 9.55
CA GLY A 89 -2.78 0.65 9.61
C GLY A 89 -4.13 0.32 8.98
N ASP A 90 -4.93 1.34 8.73
CA ASP A 90 -6.31 1.20 8.26
C ASP A 90 -6.46 1.37 6.75
N LEU A 91 -5.47 1.99 6.11
CA LEU A 91 -5.40 2.22 4.66
C LEU A 91 -3.98 2.01 4.16
N LEU A 92 -3.83 1.34 3.01
CA LEU A 92 -2.55 1.24 2.29
C LEU A 92 -2.60 2.08 1.01
N VAL A 93 -1.78 3.11 0.98
CA VAL A 93 -1.47 3.92 -0.22
C VAL A 93 -0.19 3.39 -0.85
N LEU A 94 -0.26 3.05 -2.13
CA LEU A 94 0.87 2.56 -2.91
C LEU A 94 1.35 3.62 -3.89
N GLY A 95 2.56 4.14 -3.70
CA GLY A 95 3.28 4.94 -4.68
C GLY A 95 3.88 4.06 -5.77
N LEU A 96 3.41 4.21 -7.00
CA LEU A 96 3.86 3.40 -8.14
C LEU A 96 4.75 4.22 -9.06
N ASN A 97 6.03 3.80 -9.20
CA ASN A 97 6.95 4.44 -10.13
C ASN A 97 6.40 4.40 -11.56
N SER A 98 6.45 5.53 -12.28
CA SER A 98 6.10 5.59 -13.71
C SER A 98 7.03 4.73 -14.55
N ASP A 99 6.69 4.54 -15.82
CA ASP A 99 7.53 3.78 -16.75
C ASP A 99 8.88 4.48 -16.98
N ALA A 100 8.88 5.81 -17.04
CA ALA A 100 10.11 6.61 -17.17
C ALA A 100 11.00 6.47 -15.91
N SER A 101 10.42 6.51 -14.72
CA SER A 101 11.14 6.31 -13.47
C SER A 101 11.73 4.90 -13.39
N VAL A 102 10.98 3.86 -13.76
CA VAL A 102 11.48 2.47 -13.78
C VAL A 102 12.58 2.28 -14.79
N LEU A 103 12.46 2.86 -16.00
CA LEU A 103 13.49 2.85 -17.03
C LEU A 103 14.82 3.43 -16.50
N GLY A 104 14.75 4.58 -15.83
CA GLY A 104 15.92 5.22 -15.22
C GLY A 104 16.59 4.37 -14.13
N LEU A 105 15.77 3.69 -13.29
CA LEU A 105 16.25 2.91 -12.15
C LEU A 105 16.75 1.50 -12.52
N LYS A 106 16.16 0.87 -13.55
CA LYS A 106 16.37 -0.56 -13.87
C LYS A 106 16.94 -0.82 -15.26
N GLY A 107 17.12 0.22 -16.06
CA GLY A 107 17.66 0.13 -17.43
C GLY A 107 16.61 -0.14 -18.51
N PRO A 108 17.06 -0.16 -19.80
CA PRO A 108 16.17 -0.07 -20.96
C PRO A 108 15.28 -1.27 -21.22
N SER A 109 15.49 -2.39 -20.53
CA SER A 109 14.64 -3.58 -20.61
C SER A 109 13.47 -3.57 -19.60
N ARG A 110 13.28 -2.47 -18.87
CA ARG A 110 12.28 -2.34 -17.80
C ARG A 110 11.53 -1.01 -17.91
N PRO A 111 10.25 -0.93 -17.53
CA PRO A 111 9.45 -2.06 -17.04
C PRO A 111 9.06 -3.03 -18.17
N VAL A 112 8.72 -4.27 -17.83
CA VAL A 112 8.13 -5.26 -18.75
C VAL A 112 6.64 -4.99 -18.93
N THR A 113 5.99 -4.57 -17.85
CA THR A 113 4.55 -4.29 -17.81
C THR A 113 4.34 -2.78 -17.71
N PRO A 114 3.57 -2.16 -18.63
CA PRO A 114 3.33 -0.72 -18.62
C PRO A 114 2.58 -0.26 -17.36
N TRP A 115 2.72 1.01 -17.01
CA TRP A 115 2.19 1.57 -15.77
C TRP A 115 0.71 1.28 -15.53
N GLN A 116 -0.11 1.45 -16.57
CA GLN A 116 -1.57 1.24 -16.50
C GLN A 116 -1.92 -0.18 -16.06
N ASP A 117 -1.22 -1.16 -16.60
CA ASP A 117 -1.46 -2.57 -16.30
C ASP A 117 -0.95 -2.91 -14.90
N ARG A 118 0.22 -2.39 -14.51
CA ARG A 118 0.76 -2.54 -13.15
C ARG A 118 -0.19 -1.94 -12.11
N ALA A 119 -0.68 -0.73 -12.37
CA ALA A 119 -1.62 -0.04 -11.48
C ALA A 119 -2.92 -0.83 -11.33
N LEU A 120 -3.46 -1.37 -12.43
CA LEU A 120 -4.71 -2.12 -12.42
C LEU A 120 -4.59 -3.45 -11.65
N VAL A 121 -3.49 -4.19 -11.85
CA VAL A 121 -3.22 -5.43 -11.13
C VAL A 121 -3.08 -5.16 -9.63
N LEU A 122 -2.34 -4.11 -9.24
CA LEU A 122 -2.18 -3.70 -7.85
C LEU A 122 -3.49 -3.25 -7.21
N ALA A 123 -4.32 -2.48 -7.93
CA ALA A 123 -5.65 -2.09 -7.48
C ALA A 123 -6.59 -3.29 -7.25
N GLY A 124 -6.34 -4.42 -7.94
CA GLY A 124 -7.06 -5.68 -7.74
C GLY A 124 -6.74 -6.38 -6.43
N LEU A 125 -5.61 -6.06 -5.79
CA LEU A 125 -5.24 -6.66 -4.51
C LEU A 125 -6.12 -6.12 -3.39
N SER A 126 -6.57 -7.02 -2.53
CA SER A 126 -7.43 -6.66 -1.40
C SER A 126 -6.72 -5.80 -0.37
N CYS A 127 -5.41 -5.95 -0.22
CA CYS A 127 -4.60 -5.20 0.73
C CYS A 127 -4.23 -3.79 0.24
N VAL A 128 -4.49 -3.41 -1.01
CA VAL A 128 -4.21 -2.08 -1.56
C VAL A 128 -5.49 -1.27 -1.61
N ASP A 129 -5.51 -0.11 -0.97
CA ASP A 129 -6.67 0.78 -0.97
C ASP A 129 -6.55 1.85 -2.06
N PHE A 130 -5.35 2.44 -2.25
CA PHE A 130 -5.11 3.43 -3.29
C PHE A 130 -3.76 3.20 -3.99
N VAL A 131 -3.73 3.50 -5.29
CA VAL A 131 -2.52 3.53 -6.12
C VAL A 131 -2.37 4.94 -6.69
N VAL A 132 -1.19 5.54 -6.52
CA VAL A 132 -0.85 6.86 -7.06
C VAL A 132 0.48 6.78 -7.80
N GLY A 133 0.54 7.35 -9.01
CA GLY A 133 1.77 7.40 -9.81
C GLY A 133 2.70 8.52 -9.39
N PHE A 134 4.02 8.34 -9.59
CA PHE A 134 5.00 9.39 -9.48
C PHE A 134 6.16 9.17 -10.47
N ASP A 135 6.76 10.27 -10.93
CA ASP A 135 7.83 10.28 -11.92
C ASP A 135 9.22 10.56 -11.32
N ASP A 136 9.25 11.17 -10.14
CA ASP A 136 10.48 11.60 -9.50
C ASP A 136 11.47 10.45 -9.26
N PRO A 137 12.78 10.74 -9.22
CA PRO A 137 13.82 9.75 -8.92
C PRO A 137 13.64 9.09 -7.54
N THR A 138 13.03 9.82 -6.59
CA THR A 138 12.70 9.34 -5.25
C THR A 138 11.25 9.64 -4.91
N PRO A 139 10.61 8.90 -4.01
CA PRO A 139 9.23 9.16 -3.61
C PRO A 139 9.08 10.33 -2.62
N LEU A 140 10.10 11.16 -2.38
CA LEU A 140 10.12 12.15 -1.31
C LEU A 140 8.95 13.13 -1.39
N ALA A 141 8.76 13.78 -2.53
CA ALA A 141 7.69 14.76 -2.72
C ALA A 141 6.30 14.13 -2.50
N LEU A 142 6.12 12.87 -2.95
CA LEU A 142 4.87 12.15 -2.74
C LEU A 142 4.66 11.80 -1.25
N ILE A 143 5.71 11.37 -0.54
CA ILE A 143 5.66 11.07 0.90
C ILE A 143 5.33 12.33 1.70
N GLU A 144 5.98 13.47 1.40
CA GLU A 144 5.72 14.76 2.04
C GLU A 144 4.29 15.25 1.80
N ALA A 145 3.74 15.03 0.62
CA ALA A 145 2.36 15.39 0.31
C ALA A 145 1.33 14.51 1.05
N VAL A 146 1.58 13.20 1.13
CA VAL A 146 0.67 12.23 1.79
C VAL A 146 0.78 12.29 3.31
N LEU A 147 1.98 12.51 3.86
CA LEU A 147 2.33 12.44 5.29
C LEU A 147 1.68 11.23 5.97
N PRO A 148 2.15 10.02 5.65
CA PRO A 148 1.57 8.79 6.19
C PRO A 148 1.89 8.63 7.68
N ASP A 149 1.03 7.90 8.41
CA ASP A 149 1.29 7.51 9.80
C ASP A 149 2.36 6.41 9.90
N VAL A 150 2.46 5.58 8.85
CA VAL A 150 3.49 4.53 8.74
C VAL A 150 4.07 4.52 7.33
N LEU A 151 5.37 4.79 7.23
CA LEU A 151 6.14 4.62 5.99
C LEU A 151 6.79 3.24 5.98
N VAL A 152 6.46 2.42 4.98
CA VAL A 152 6.99 1.06 4.85
C VAL A 152 7.97 0.96 3.69
N LYS A 153 9.11 0.32 3.92
CA LYS A 153 10.08 -0.05 2.88
C LYS A 153 10.31 -1.56 2.90
N GLY A 154 10.16 -2.20 1.75
CA GLY A 154 10.51 -3.61 1.59
C GLY A 154 12.01 -3.79 1.35
N GLY A 155 12.62 -4.72 2.08
CA GLY A 155 14.05 -5.03 2.01
C GLY A 155 14.77 -4.81 3.34
N ASP A 156 16.02 -5.21 3.38
CA ASP A 156 16.88 -5.05 4.57
C ASP A 156 17.54 -3.65 4.57
N TRP A 157 16.69 -2.61 4.63
CA TRP A 157 17.14 -1.23 4.69
C TRP A 157 17.39 -0.80 6.13
N ALA A 158 18.54 -0.13 6.35
CA ALA A 158 18.68 0.66 7.56
C ALA A 158 17.62 1.75 7.57
N VAL A 159 16.87 1.87 8.66
CA VAL A 159 15.74 2.81 8.75
C VAL A 159 16.19 4.24 8.47
N GLU A 160 17.41 4.58 8.85
CA GLU A 160 18.07 5.87 8.66
C GLU A 160 18.26 6.24 7.18
N ALA A 161 18.36 5.24 6.31
CA ALA A 161 18.55 5.42 4.87
C ALA A 161 17.24 5.49 4.08
N ILE A 162 16.07 5.35 4.73
CA ILE A 162 14.78 5.36 4.06
C ILE A 162 14.38 6.80 3.72
N VAL A 163 14.23 7.06 2.43
CA VAL A 163 13.78 8.36 1.91
C VAL A 163 12.41 8.74 2.48
N GLY A 164 12.27 9.97 2.95
CA GLY A 164 11.04 10.48 3.55
C GLY A 164 10.89 10.23 5.05
N ARG A 165 11.87 9.54 5.67
CA ARG A 165 11.85 9.25 7.10
C ARG A 165 11.68 10.51 7.94
N GLU A 166 12.53 11.52 7.73
CA GLU A 166 12.54 12.74 8.52
C GLU A 166 11.18 13.47 8.49
N ALA A 167 10.58 13.57 7.30
CA ALA A 167 9.27 14.20 7.14
C ALA A 167 8.17 13.44 7.89
N VAL A 168 8.18 12.10 7.81
CA VAL A 168 7.18 11.24 8.49
C VAL A 168 7.35 11.29 10.00
N GLU A 169 8.58 11.18 10.52
CA GLU A 169 8.85 11.25 11.96
C GLU A 169 8.54 12.64 12.54
N ALA A 170 8.87 13.71 11.81
CA ALA A 170 8.52 15.08 12.22
C ALA A 170 7.00 15.31 12.29
N ALA A 171 6.22 14.60 11.49
CA ALA A 171 4.76 14.61 11.52
C ALA A 171 4.15 13.67 12.58
N GLY A 172 4.98 12.99 13.39
CA GLY A 172 4.54 12.03 14.42
C GLY A 172 4.27 10.61 13.89
N GLY A 173 4.62 10.33 12.64
CA GLY A 173 4.56 9.00 12.06
C GLY A 173 5.78 8.14 12.40
N ARG A 174 5.82 6.92 11.87
CA ARG A 174 6.94 5.98 12.06
C ARG A 174 7.37 5.34 10.75
N VAL A 175 8.62 4.86 10.70
CA VAL A 175 9.19 4.16 9.55
C VAL A 175 9.45 2.70 9.89
N VAL A 176 9.12 1.79 8.97
CA VAL A 176 9.25 0.34 9.16
C VAL A 176 9.94 -0.27 7.93
N SER A 177 11.04 -1.00 8.15
CA SER A 177 11.65 -1.87 7.16
C SER A 177 11.06 -3.28 7.30
N LEU A 178 10.50 -3.83 6.22
CA LEU A 178 9.94 -5.19 6.20
C LEU A 178 10.84 -6.09 5.35
N ALA A 179 11.37 -7.15 5.96
CA ALA A 179 12.13 -8.15 5.24
C ALA A 179 11.31 -8.75 4.09
N LEU A 180 11.94 -8.92 2.92
CA LEU A 180 11.30 -9.52 1.75
C LEU A 180 11.18 -11.04 1.91
N LEU A 181 10.13 -11.60 1.32
CA LEU A 181 9.96 -13.05 1.25
C LEU A 181 11.10 -13.68 0.43
N PRO A 182 11.92 -14.57 1.01
CA PRO A 182 13.08 -15.15 0.32
C PRO A 182 12.71 -15.92 -0.94
N GLY A 183 13.59 -15.88 -1.94
CA GLY A 183 13.43 -16.65 -3.19
C GLY A 183 12.55 -15.98 -4.25
N TYR A 184 12.00 -14.80 -4.00
CA TYR A 184 11.17 -14.08 -4.95
C TYR A 184 11.79 -12.76 -5.37
N SER A 185 11.94 -12.57 -6.68
CA SER A 185 12.33 -11.29 -7.29
C SER A 185 11.87 -11.22 -8.74
N THR A 186 11.64 -10.03 -9.25
CA THR A 186 11.31 -9.80 -10.66
C THR A 186 12.42 -10.34 -11.59
N THR A 187 13.69 -10.16 -11.22
CA THR A 187 14.84 -10.70 -11.96
C THR A 187 14.77 -12.21 -12.04
N GLY A 188 14.44 -12.89 -10.94
CA GLY A 188 14.27 -14.34 -10.92
C GLY A 188 13.09 -14.83 -11.76
N VAL A 189 11.99 -14.07 -11.82
CA VAL A 189 10.86 -14.38 -12.72
C VAL A 189 11.32 -14.30 -14.18
N ILE A 190 11.98 -13.22 -14.58
CA ILE A 190 12.50 -13.02 -15.94
C ILE A 190 13.50 -14.14 -16.31
N ALA A 191 14.42 -14.50 -15.41
CA ALA A 191 15.38 -15.56 -15.65
C ALA A 191 14.69 -16.90 -15.92
N ARG A 192 13.68 -17.27 -15.13
CA ARG A 192 12.90 -18.50 -15.35
C ARG A 192 12.13 -18.51 -16.66
N ILE A 193 11.63 -17.36 -17.12
CA ILE A 193 10.96 -17.27 -18.42
C ILE A 193 11.95 -17.50 -19.57
N LYS A 194 13.16 -16.90 -19.46
CA LYS A 194 14.20 -17.02 -20.50
C LYS A 194 14.89 -18.38 -20.57
N SER A 195 14.82 -19.17 -19.49
CA SER A 195 15.43 -20.51 -19.41
C SER A 195 14.54 -21.65 -19.94
N ARG A 196 13.33 -21.34 -20.40
CA ARG A 196 12.38 -22.28 -21.02
C ARG A 196 12.37 -22.14 -22.52
#